data_68cb11f3cb7fe80a65e577424f7d1a7c
#
_entry.id   68cb11f3cb7fe80a65e577424f7d1a7c
#
_cell.length_a   1.000
_cell.length_b   1.000
_cell.length_c   1.000
_cell.angle_alpha   90.00
_cell.angle_beta   90.00
_cell.angle_gamma   90.00
#
_symmetry.space_group_name_H-M   'P 1'
#
loop_
_entity.id
_entity.type
_entity.pdbx_description
1 polymer ?
#
loop_
_entity_poly.entity_id
_entity_poly.type
_entity_poly.pdbx_seq_one_letter_code
_entity_poly.pdbx_strand_id
1 'polypeptide(L)'
;MANETFATLDTSLGKIVIQLYPDQAPETVANFTELAEGRRTWTDPSTGQKSEAPLYNGTIFHRVIPGFMIQGGDPLGTGTGGPGYQFKDEFHPDLKFNKPYLLAMANAGPGTNGSQFFITTDNIGQVQHLTGRHTIFGKVVEGTDVVDKISNAPTGRMDRPKDDVVIQSVTIERR
;
A
#
# COMPACT_ATOMS: atom_id res chain seq x y z
N MET A 1 -28.04 0.44 -0.82
CA MET A 1 -27.05 -0.62 -1.06
C MET A 1 -25.66 -0.07 -0.83
N ALA A 2 -24.90 -0.76 -0.03
CA ALA A 2 -23.49 -0.40 0.16
C ALA A 2 -22.71 -0.73 -1.11
N ASN A 3 -21.95 0.23 -1.59
CA ASN A 3 -21.01 0.00 -2.68
C ASN A 3 -19.68 -0.48 -2.11
N GLU A 4 -19.13 -1.55 -2.66
CA GLU A 4 -17.83 -2.06 -2.28
C GLU A 4 -16.78 -1.55 -3.26
N THR A 5 -15.60 -1.22 -2.74
CA THR A 5 -14.47 -0.72 -3.54
C THR A 5 -13.32 -1.71 -3.44
N PHE A 6 -12.81 -2.11 -4.59
CA PHE A 6 -11.71 -3.06 -4.69
C PHE A 6 -10.56 -2.45 -5.48
N ALA A 7 -9.33 -2.79 -5.08
CA ALA A 7 -8.12 -2.45 -5.83
C ALA A 7 -7.46 -3.75 -6.27
N THR A 8 -7.15 -3.87 -7.55
CA THR A 8 -6.36 -4.97 -8.08
C THR A 8 -4.97 -4.46 -8.40
N LEU A 9 -3.97 -4.98 -7.69
CA LEU A 9 -2.57 -4.74 -7.96
C LEU A 9 -2.09 -5.81 -8.92
N ASP A 10 -1.74 -5.41 -10.13
CA ASP A 10 -1.18 -6.32 -11.13
C ASP A 10 0.34 -6.28 -11.01
N THR A 11 0.91 -7.26 -10.32
CA THR A 11 2.34 -7.28 -10.06
C THR A 11 3.06 -8.26 -10.97
N SER A 12 4.38 -8.12 -11.04
CA SER A 12 5.23 -9.03 -11.81
C SER A 12 5.20 -10.49 -11.27
N LEU A 13 4.70 -10.70 -10.06
CA LEU A 13 4.55 -12.05 -9.47
C LEU A 13 3.10 -12.52 -9.38
N GLY A 14 2.14 -11.73 -9.84
CA GLY A 14 0.74 -12.09 -9.86
C GLY A 14 -0.16 -10.97 -9.39
N LYS A 15 -1.46 -11.24 -9.34
CA LYS A 15 -2.48 -10.28 -8.95
C LYS A 15 -2.83 -10.38 -7.48
N ILE A 16 -3.02 -9.21 -6.87
CA ILE A 16 -3.50 -9.08 -5.48
C ILE A 16 -4.77 -8.23 -5.55
N VAL A 17 -5.88 -8.77 -5.07
CA VAL A 17 -7.16 -8.04 -5.01
C VAL A 17 -7.42 -7.67 -3.56
N ILE A 18 -7.68 -6.38 -3.33
CA ILE A 18 -7.85 -5.82 -1.99
C ILE A 18 -9.21 -5.15 -1.91
N GLN A 19 -9.98 -5.49 -0.88
CA GLN A 19 -11.19 -4.73 -0.56
C GLN A 19 -10.79 -3.53 0.28
N LEU A 20 -11.16 -2.33 -0.19
CA LEU A 20 -10.85 -1.08 0.51
C LEU A 20 -11.99 -0.71 1.47
N TYR A 21 -11.67 0.13 2.47
CA TYR A 21 -12.62 0.52 3.52
C TYR A 21 -12.90 2.03 3.48
N PRO A 22 -13.68 2.51 2.48
CA PRO A 22 -13.94 3.95 2.32
C PRO A 22 -14.76 4.56 3.45
N ASP A 23 -15.57 3.76 4.15
CA ASP A 23 -16.38 4.28 5.26
C ASP A 23 -15.54 4.49 6.53
N GLN A 24 -14.56 3.61 6.77
CA GLN A 24 -13.69 3.67 7.94
C GLN A 24 -12.49 4.59 7.76
N ALA A 25 -11.98 4.71 6.53
CA ALA A 25 -10.81 5.53 6.21
C ALA A 25 -11.05 6.31 4.91
N PRO A 26 -12.01 7.25 4.90
CA PRO A 26 -12.46 7.90 3.66
C PRO A 26 -11.37 8.70 2.95
N GLU A 27 -10.58 9.47 3.68
CA GLU A 27 -9.52 10.27 3.09
C GLU A 27 -8.37 9.41 2.57
N THR A 28 -8.02 8.38 3.31
CA THR A 28 -6.96 7.44 2.93
C THR A 28 -7.34 6.66 1.68
N VAL A 29 -8.58 6.15 1.61
CA VAL A 29 -9.07 5.43 0.43
C VAL A 29 -9.15 6.37 -0.77
N ALA A 30 -9.65 7.60 -0.59
CA ALA A 30 -9.72 8.58 -1.66
C ALA A 30 -8.32 8.90 -2.21
N ASN A 31 -7.35 9.11 -1.33
CA ASN A 31 -5.97 9.36 -1.73
C ASN A 31 -5.42 8.19 -2.56
N PHE A 32 -5.56 6.98 -2.07
CA PHE A 32 -5.05 5.80 -2.75
C PHE A 32 -5.70 5.60 -4.12
N THR A 33 -7.03 5.66 -4.18
CA THR A 33 -7.76 5.42 -5.43
C THR A 33 -7.49 6.51 -6.48
N GLU A 34 -7.44 7.77 -6.04
CA GLU A 34 -7.20 8.90 -6.96
C GLU A 34 -5.76 8.89 -7.48
N LEU A 35 -4.79 8.56 -6.64
CA LEU A 35 -3.40 8.39 -7.09
C LEU A 35 -3.28 7.23 -8.06
N ALA A 36 -3.97 6.12 -7.77
CA ALA A 36 -3.94 4.94 -8.61
C ALA A 36 -4.54 5.18 -9.98
N GLU A 37 -5.62 5.96 -10.04
CA GLU A 37 -6.36 6.24 -11.27
C GLU A 37 -5.86 7.46 -12.05
N GLY A 38 -4.90 8.21 -11.50
CA GLY A 38 -4.43 9.41 -12.15
C GLY A 38 -5.42 10.57 -12.06
N ARG A 39 -6.22 10.63 -10.99
CA ARG A 39 -7.22 11.68 -10.74
C ARG A 39 -6.82 12.66 -9.66
N ARG A 40 -5.59 12.55 -9.17
CA ARG A 40 -5.04 13.49 -8.17
C ARG A 40 -3.67 13.95 -8.62
N THR A 41 -3.47 15.26 -8.62
CA THR A 41 -2.16 15.83 -8.92
C THR A 41 -1.20 15.53 -7.77
N TRP A 42 -0.01 15.07 -8.11
CA TRP A 42 1.06 14.81 -7.15
C TRP A 42 2.36 15.37 -7.70
N THR A 43 3.35 15.54 -6.84
CA THR A 43 4.66 16.04 -7.24
C THR A 43 5.62 14.87 -7.37
N ASP A 44 6.19 14.68 -8.55
CA ASP A 44 7.15 13.62 -8.80
C ASP A 44 8.48 13.98 -8.12
N PRO A 45 8.90 13.20 -7.11
CA PRO A 45 10.14 13.53 -6.37
C PRO A 45 11.40 13.38 -7.22
N SER A 46 11.36 12.66 -8.33
CA SER A 46 12.53 12.51 -9.21
C SER A 46 12.76 13.72 -10.09
N THR A 47 11.73 14.53 -10.38
CA THR A 47 11.81 15.70 -11.25
C THR A 47 11.44 16.99 -10.55
N GLY A 48 10.71 16.92 -9.44
CA GLY A 48 10.14 18.10 -8.78
C GLY A 48 8.93 18.67 -9.49
N GLN A 49 8.44 18.03 -10.53
CA GLN A 49 7.33 18.52 -11.34
C GLN A 49 6.00 17.87 -10.96
N LYS A 50 4.91 18.59 -11.18
CA LYS A 50 3.56 18.08 -10.99
C LYS A 50 3.24 17.03 -12.04
N SER A 51 2.52 16.00 -11.60
CA SER A 51 2.10 14.88 -12.45
C SER A 51 0.65 14.51 -12.16
N GLU A 52 -0.05 14.04 -13.18
CA GLU A 52 -1.38 13.46 -13.05
C GLU A 52 -1.37 12.02 -13.58
N ALA A 53 -0.19 11.44 -13.80
CA ALA A 53 -0.06 10.04 -14.17
C ALA A 53 -0.44 9.14 -12.99
N PRO A 54 -0.96 7.91 -13.25
CA PRO A 54 -1.18 6.95 -12.17
C PRO A 54 0.12 6.68 -11.40
N LEU A 55 0.16 7.09 -10.13
CA LEU A 55 1.39 7.09 -9.35
C LEU A 55 2.00 5.70 -9.18
N TYR A 56 1.13 4.70 -8.97
CA TYR A 56 1.61 3.36 -8.61
C TYR A 56 2.12 2.53 -9.77
N ASN A 57 1.81 2.94 -11.02
CA ASN A 57 2.27 2.21 -12.19
C ASN A 57 3.80 2.24 -12.28
N GLY A 58 4.41 1.06 -12.31
CA GLY A 58 5.87 0.92 -12.40
C GLY A 58 6.61 1.05 -11.09
N THR A 59 5.92 1.27 -9.97
CA THR A 59 6.56 1.28 -8.65
C THR A 59 6.84 -0.14 -8.17
N ILE A 60 7.75 -0.25 -7.20
CA ILE A 60 8.20 -1.57 -6.72
C ILE A 60 7.87 -1.77 -5.25
N PHE A 61 7.87 -3.04 -4.83
CA PHE A 61 7.92 -3.38 -3.41
C PHE A 61 9.38 -3.29 -2.98
N HIS A 62 9.77 -2.14 -2.47
CA HIS A 62 11.18 -1.84 -2.14
C HIS A 62 11.65 -2.43 -0.81
N ARG A 63 10.74 -2.92 0.01
CA ARG A 63 11.06 -3.52 1.32
C ARG A 63 10.10 -4.65 1.60
N VAL A 64 10.62 -5.88 1.73
CA VAL A 64 9.82 -7.05 2.05
C VAL A 64 10.48 -7.82 3.19
N ILE A 65 9.68 -8.24 4.16
CA ILE A 65 10.15 -9.00 5.32
C ILE A 65 9.22 -10.18 5.53
N PRO A 66 9.71 -11.42 5.34
CA PRO A 66 8.89 -12.62 5.55
C PRO A 66 8.30 -12.65 6.96
N GLY A 67 7.04 -13.03 7.06
CA GLY A 67 6.34 -13.09 8.34
C GLY A 67 5.99 -11.73 8.93
N PHE A 68 6.20 -10.64 8.19
CA PHE A 68 5.88 -9.30 8.65
C PHE A 68 5.04 -8.52 7.61
N MET A 69 5.66 -8.04 6.53
CA MET A 69 4.91 -7.22 5.56
C MET A 69 5.68 -7.07 4.25
N ILE A 70 4.98 -6.57 3.22
CA ILE A 70 5.57 -6.09 1.98
C ILE A 70 5.19 -4.62 1.82
N GLN A 71 6.15 -3.77 1.51
CA GLN A 71 5.98 -2.31 1.45
C GLN A 71 6.34 -1.78 0.07
N GLY A 72 5.48 -0.90 -0.45
CA GLY A 72 5.67 -0.30 -1.76
C GLY A 72 4.98 1.06 -1.85
N GLY A 73 4.82 1.54 -3.08
CA GLY A 73 4.10 2.78 -3.36
C GLY A 73 4.94 4.05 -3.33
N ASP A 74 6.26 3.91 -3.28
CA ASP A 74 7.18 5.04 -3.37
C ASP A 74 7.58 5.27 -4.83
N PRO A 75 7.27 6.46 -5.41
CA PRO A 75 7.69 6.76 -6.79
C PRO A 75 9.20 6.68 -7.02
N LEU A 76 10.01 6.90 -5.97
CA LEU A 76 11.46 6.74 -6.06
C LEU A 76 11.92 5.30 -5.87
N GLY A 77 11.11 4.44 -5.26
CA GLY A 77 11.47 3.06 -4.97
C GLY A 77 12.56 2.91 -3.91
N THR A 78 12.77 3.91 -3.06
CA THR A 78 13.84 3.92 -2.06
C THR A 78 13.34 3.93 -0.61
N GLY A 79 12.05 4.20 -0.42
CA GLY A 79 11.46 4.38 0.89
C GLY A 79 11.45 5.83 1.36
N THR A 80 12.06 6.74 0.60
CA THR A 80 12.20 8.16 0.99
C THR A 80 11.28 9.08 0.20
N GLY A 81 10.61 8.59 -0.84
CA GLY A 81 9.75 9.40 -1.70
C GLY A 81 8.29 9.34 -1.31
N GLY A 82 7.50 10.14 -1.99
CA GLY A 82 6.07 10.23 -1.79
C GLY A 82 5.44 11.16 -2.81
N PRO A 83 4.16 11.53 -2.60
CA PRO A 83 3.42 12.33 -3.58
C PRO A 83 3.64 13.83 -3.44
N GLY A 84 4.50 14.28 -2.53
CA GLY A 84 4.78 15.69 -2.30
C GLY A 84 3.87 16.36 -1.28
N TYR A 85 3.07 15.59 -0.57
CA TYR A 85 2.21 16.07 0.51
C TYR A 85 2.06 14.98 1.57
N GLN A 86 1.53 15.36 2.72
CA GLN A 86 1.23 14.43 3.80
C GLN A 86 -0.19 14.68 4.28
N PHE A 87 -0.83 13.65 4.85
CA PHE A 87 -2.16 13.78 5.42
C PHE A 87 -2.30 12.96 6.71
N LYS A 88 -3.34 13.26 7.47
CA LYS A 88 -3.57 12.73 8.81
C LYS A 88 -3.92 11.25 8.80
N ASP A 89 -3.74 10.62 9.94
CA ASP A 89 -4.18 9.25 10.19
C ASP A 89 -5.69 9.17 10.36
N GLU A 90 -6.24 8.00 10.04
CA GLU A 90 -7.66 7.68 10.23
C GLU A 90 -7.75 6.35 10.96
N PHE A 91 -7.75 6.40 12.30
CA PHE A 91 -7.85 5.21 13.12
C PHE A 91 -9.31 4.94 13.47
N HIS A 92 -9.83 3.82 12.96
CA HIS A 92 -11.20 3.41 13.25
C HIS A 92 -11.17 2.33 14.33
N PRO A 93 -12.05 2.40 15.35
CA PRO A 93 -12.03 1.44 16.45
C PRO A 93 -12.27 -0.01 16.04
N ASP A 94 -12.93 -0.22 14.91
CA ASP A 94 -13.16 -1.58 14.39
C ASP A 94 -11.99 -2.14 13.60
N LEU A 95 -10.96 -1.33 13.31
CA LEU A 95 -9.82 -1.74 12.50
C LEU A 95 -8.58 -1.84 13.37
N LYS A 96 -8.12 -3.07 13.59
CA LYS A 96 -6.93 -3.40 14.36
C LYS A 96 -6.11 -4.41 13.61
N PHE A 97 -4.81 -4.45 13.88
CA PHE A 97 -3.92 -5.46 13.30
C PHE A 97 -4.11 -6.82 13.99
N ASN A 98 -5.33 -7.33 13.93
CA ASN A 98 -5.73 -8.60 14.53
C ASN A 98 -6.25 -9.62 13.51
N LYS A 99 -6.04 -9.34 12.23
CA LYS A 99 -6.38 -10.21 11.11
C LYS A 99 -5.20 -10.29 10.14
N PRO A 100 -5.11 -11.36 9.34
CA PRO A 100 -4.02 -11.46 8.36
C PRO A 100 -4.29 -10.59 7.13
N TYR A 101 -3.22 -10.31 6.39
CA TYR A 101 -3.27 -9.70 5.05
C TYR A 101 -4.02 -8.37 5.00
N LEU A 102 -3.67 -7.44 5.89
CA LEU A 102 -4.25 -6.10 5.91
C LEU A 102 -3.41 -5.11 5.12
N LEU A 103 -4.10 -4.15 4.48
CA LEU A 103 -3.48 -3.03 3.78
C LEU A 103 -3.49 -1.82 4.69
N ALA A 104 -2.33 -1.20 4.88
CA ALA A 104 -2.20 -0.03 5.74
C ALA A 104 -1.17 0.96 5.16
N MET A 105 -1.22 2.20 5.66
CA MET A 105 -0.29 3.24 5.22
C MET A 105 1.03 3.17 5.98
N ALA A 106 2.12 3.18 5.22
CA ALA A 106 3.43 3.43 5.79
C ALA A 106 3.54 4.92 6.17
N ASN A 107 4.29 5.22 7.22
CA ASN A 107 4.49 6.59 7.65
C ASN A 107 5.81 6.74 8.40
N ALA A 108 6.18 8.00 8.70
CA ALA A 108 7.37 8.35 9.47
C ALA A 108 6.98 9.00 10.81
N GLY A 109 5.82 8.63 11.34
CA GLY A 109 5.25 9.17 12.57
C GLY A 109 3.83 9.67 12.35
N PRO A 110 3.18 10.24 13.39
CA PRO A 110 1.79 10.70 13.26
C PRO A 110 1.60 11.72 12.15
N GLY A 111 0.54 11.52 11.34
CA GLY A 111 0.13 12.50 10.33
C GLY A 111 1.07 12.63 9.16
N THR A 112 1.86 11.59 8.83
CA THR A 112 2.83 11.67 7.73
C THR A 112 2.51 10.71 6.59
N ASN A 113 1.24 10.40 6.38
CA ASN A 113 0.80 9.54 5.28
C ASN A 113 1.00 10.23 3.93
N GLY A 114 1.45 9.47 2.94
CA GLY A 114 1.65 9.96 1.58
C GLY A 114 1.14 8.96 0.56
N SER A 115 2.05 8.25 -0.12
CA SER A 115 1.68 7.22 -1.09
C SER A 115 2.14 5.83 -0.72
N GLN A 116 3.13 5.69 0.17
CA GLN A 116 3.65 4.39 0.54
C GLN A 116 2.65 3.62 1.41
N PHE A 117 2.54 2.33 1.12
CA PHE A 117 1.65 1.43 1.86
C PHE A 117 2.38 0.11 2.13
N PHE A 118 1.80 -0.69 3.01
CA PHE A 118 2.28 -2.06 3.20
C PHE A 118 1.10 -3.02 3.32
N ILE A 119 1.36 -4.28 2.99
CA ILE A 119 0.42 -5.38 3.16
C ILE A 119 1.05 -6.35 4.15
N THR A 120 0.32 -6.67 5.22
CA THR A 120 0.81 -7.61 6.23
C THR A 120 0.68 -9.05 5.72
N THR A 121 1.37 -9.97 6.41
CA THR A 121 1.29 -11.39 6.11
C THR A 121 0.27 -12.06 7.05
N ASP A 122 0.29 -13.38 7.13
CA ASP A 122 -0.60 -14.13 8.02
C ASP A 122 -0.13 -14.15 9.47
N ASN A 123 1.06 -13.61 9.77
CA ASN A 123 1.62 -13.60 11.13
C ASN A 123 1.12 -12.39 11.92
N ILE A 124 -0.06 -12.52 12.51
CA ILE A 124 -0.71 -11.45 13.28
C ILE A 124 0.16 -10.97 14.45
N GLY A 125 0.87 -11.88 15.09
CA GLY A 125 1.70 -11.55 16.26
C GLY A 125 2.79 -10.52 15.97
N GLN A 126 3.25 -10.40 14.74
CA GLN A 126 4.28 -9.45 14.36
C GLN A 126 3.76 -8.04 14.09
N VAL A 127 2.44 -7.86 13.99
CA VAL A 127 1.87 -6.57 13.57
C VAL A 127 0.90 -5.96 14.59
N GLN A 128 0.55 -6.66 15.66
CA GLN A 128 -0.42 -6.15 16.64
C GLN A 128 -0.01 -4.80 17.23
N HIS A 129 1.27 -4.56 17.42
CA HIS A 129 1.79 -3.31 17.95
C HIS A 129 1.61 -2.11 17.02
N LEU A 130 1.26 -2.34 15.75
CA LEU A 130 1.03 -1.28 14.77
C LEU A 130 -0.36 -0.64 14.88
N THR A 131 -1.27 -1.26 15.63
CA THR A 131 -2.61 -0.71 15.87
C THR A 131 -2.50 0.66 16.53
N GLY A 132 -3.20 1.67 15.97
CA GLY A 132 -3.12 3.04 16.44
C GLY A 132 -1.89 3.81 16.00
N ARG A 133 -1.07 3.24 15.12
CA ARG A 133 0.12 3.88 14.56
C ARG A 133 0.10 3.98 13.05
N HIS A 134 -0.61 3.06 12.39
CA HIS A 134 -0.75 3.02 10.94
C HIS A 134 -2.22 2.89 10.57
N THR A 135 -2.66 3.67 9.60
CA THR A 135 -4.04 3.65 9.11
C THR A 135 -4.30 2.39 8.30
N ILE A 136 -5.19 1.54 8.79
CA ILE A 136 -5.66 0.36 8.06
C ILE A 136 -6.78 0.82 7.12
N PHE A 137 -6.68 0.49 5.83
CA PHE A 137 -7.70 0.91 4.87
C PHE A 137 -8.12 -0.17 3.87
N GLY A 138 -7.69 -1.41 4.07
CA GLY A 138 -8.13 -2.50 3.22
C GLY A 138 -7.68 -3.87 3.72
N LYS A 139 -8.15 -4.89 3.00
CA LYS A 139 -7.84 -6.30 3.28
C LYS A 139 -7.73 -7.06 1.97
N VAL A 140 -6.72 -7.91 1.85
CA VAL A 140 -6.56 -8.78 0.68
C VAL A 140 -7.68 -9.82 0.68
N VAL A 141 -8.40 -9.92 -0.44
CA VAL A 141 -9.48 -10.89 -0.63
C VAL A 141 -9.12 -11.96 -1.64
N GLU A 142 -8.16 -11.69 -2.54
CA GLU A 142 -7.61 -12.67 -3.47
C GLU A 142 -6.12 -12.41 -3.65
N GLY A 143 -5.33 -13.47 -3.83
CA GLY A 143 -3.89 -13.33 -4.08
C GLY A 143 -3.05 -13.31 -2.82
N THR A 144 -3.52 -13.89 -1.71
CA THR A 144 -2.69 -14.02 -0.50
C THR A 144 -1.43 -14.84 -0.77
N ASP A 145 -1.50 -15.83 -1.67
CA ASP A 145 -0.35 -16.59 -2.12
C ASP A 145 0.68 -15.71 -2.84
N VAL A 146 0.23 -14.68 -3.55
CA VAL A 146 1.13 -13.71 -4.20
C VAL A 146 1.81 -12.84 -3.15
N VAL A 147 1.09 -12.40 -2.12
CA VAL A 147 1.67 -11.67 -0.99
C VAL A 147 2.77 -12.50 -0.34
N ASP A 148 2.50 -13.77 -0.09
CA ASP A 148 3.48 -14.69 0.50
C ASP A 148 4.70 -14.85 -0.40
N LYS A 149 4.49 -15.00 -1.70
CA LYS A 149 5.58 -15.13 -2.67
C LYS A 149 6.47 -13.89 -2.67
N ILE A 150 5.87 -12.71 -2.63
CA ILE A 150 6.62 -11.45 -2.59
C ILE A 150 7.39 -11.33 -1.28
N SER A 151 6.75 -11.64 -0.15
CA SER A 151 7.38 -11.52 1.17
C SER A 151 8.56 -12.47 1.34
N ASN A 152 8.57 -13.60 0.64
CA ASN A 152 9.63 -14.59 0.68
C ASN A 152 10.66 -14.45 -0.46
N ALA A 153 10.53 -13.42 -1.29
CA ALA A 153 11.50 -13.17 -2.36
C ALA A 153 12.91 -12.95 -1.76
N PRO A 154 13.96 -13.45 -2.42
CA PRO A 154 15.32 -13.19 -1.96
C PRO A 154 15.59 -11.70 -1.89
N THR A 155 16.13 -11.25 -0.75
CA THR A 155 16.41 -9.83 -0.52
C THR A 155 17.90 -9.59 -0.37
N GLY A 156 18.27 -8.36 -0.66
CA GLY A 156 19.60 -7.84 -0.41
C GLY A 156 19.56 -6.78 0.67
N ARG A 157 20.34 -5.73 0.47
CA ARG A 157 20.48 -4.63 1.41
C ARG A 157 19.15 -3.95 1.67
N MET A 158 18.85 -3.61 2.94
CA MET A 158 17.65 -2.92 3.38
C MET A 158 16.34 -3.67 3.07
N ASP A 159 16.42 -5.00 3.02
CA ASP A 159 15.26 -5.87 2.74
C ASP A 159 14.64 -5.61 1.37
N ARG A 160 15.42 -5.12 0.43
CA ARG A 160 14.97 -4.92 -0.93
C ARG A 160 15.08 -6.23 -1.71
N PRO A 161 14.02 -6.64 -2.44
CA PRO A 161 14.14 -7.82 -3.31
C PRO A 161 15.28 -7.69 -4.30
N LYS A 162 16.06 -8.77 -4.48
CA LYS A 162 17.17 -8.76 -5.43
C LYS A 162 16.70 -8.56 -6.85
N ASP A 163 15.55 -9.15 -7.19
CA ASP A 163 14.85 -8.90 -8.45
C ASP A 163 13.64 -8.02 -8.14
N ASP A 164 13.51 -6.89 -8.82
CA ASP A 164 12.44 -5.95 -8.55
C ASP A 164 11.07 -6.62 -8.74
N VAL A 165 10.21 -6.47 -7.73
CA VAL A 165 8.80 -6.86 -7.82
C VAL A 165 8.03 -5.59 -8.17
N VAL A 166 7.53 -5.54 -9.40
CA VAL A 166 6.95 -4.33 -9.98
C VAL A 166 5.43 -4.38 -9.90
N ILE A 167 4.83 -3.28 -9.45
CA ILE A 167 3.39 -3.03 -9.59
C ILE A 167 3.20 -2.44 -10.98
N GLN A 168 2.69 -3.24 -11.91
CA GLN A 168 2.52 -2.82 -13.29
C GLN A 168 1.35 -1.86 -13.43
N SER A 169 0.27 -2.12 -12.69
CA SER A 169 -0.90 -1.26 -12.65
C SER A 169 -1.72 -1.51 -11.40
N VAL A 170 -2.55 -0.53 -11.04
CA VAL A 170 -3.57 -0.67 -10.01
C VAL A 170 -4.91 -0.29 -10.63
N THR A 171 -5.85 -1.21 -10.62
CA THR A 171 -7.20 -0.99 -11.16
C THR A 171 -8.18 -0.89 -10.01
N ILE A 172 -8.99 0.15 -10.01
CA ILE A 172 -10.01 0.36 -8.99
C ILE A 172 -11.36 -0.05 -9.55
N GLU A 173 -12.07 -0.86 -8.81
CA GLU A 173 -13.39 -1.36 -9.19
C GLU A 173 -14.38 -1.05 -8.08
N ARG A 174 -15.50 -0.46 -8.45
CA ARG A 174 -16.61 -0.16 -7.54
C ARG A 174 -17.80 -1.03 -7.92
N ARG A 175 -18.22 -1.88 -6.99
CA ARG A 175 -19.29 -2.86 -7.22
C ARG A 175 -20.52 -2.56 -6.41
#